data_151dafcd9dce74d7721beb55ec83278e
#
_entry.id   151dafcd9dce74d7721beb55ec83278e
#
_cell.length_a   1.000
_cell.length_b   1.000
_cell.length_c   1.000
_cell.angle_alpha   90.00
_cell.angle_beta   90.00
_cell.angle_gamma   90.00
#
_symmetry.space_group_name_H-M   'P 1'
#
loop_
_entity.id
_entity.type
_entity.pdbx_description
1 polymer ?
#
loop_
_entity_poly.entity_id
_entity_poly.type
_entity_poly.pdbx_seq_one_letter_code
_entity_poly.pdbx_strand_id
1 'polypeptide(L)'
;MGRSRGGLTTKIHALVDAEGRPIHLLLTAGPAGDAPAGRELLARLAPGGILLADKAYDTDAIRAETAERGAFANVPPRVIRKRTFAFSSWLYRQRNQIERFFNRIKQMRGLATRYDRRPDNFLAALKLAAVRIWIKAL
;
A
#
# COMPACT_ATOMS: atom_id res chain seq x y z
N MET A 1 -3.36 11.64 -1.97
CA MET A 1 -2.94 13.01 -2.30
C MET A 1 -3.30 13.30 -3.73
N GLY A 2 -3.77 14.47 -4.03
CA GLY A 2 -4.05 14.90 -5.39
C GLY A 2 -3.05 15.98 -5.81
N ARG A 3 -3.53 16.95 -6.53
CA ARG A 3 -2.72 18.12 -6.85
C ARG A 3 -2.66 19.04 -5.64
N SER A 4 -1.47 19.51 -5.34
CA SER A 4 -1.31 20.58 -4.38
C SER A 4 -1.20 21.92 -5.10
N ARG A 5 -1.36 22.99 -4.35
CA ARG A 5 -1.11 24.31 -4.87
C ARG A 5 0.37 24.38 -5.25
N GLY A 6 0.67 24.71 -6.50
CA GLY A 6 2.04 24.83 -6.96
C GLY A 6 2.66 23.57 -7.53
N GLY A 7 1.89 22.48 -7.73
CA GLY A 7 2.44 21.31 -8.39
C GLY A 7 1.67 20.03 -8.19
N LEU A 8 2.21 18.97 -8.79
CA LEU A 8 1.68 17.63 -8.65
C LEU A 8 2.17 17.00 -7.34
N THR A 9 1.28 16.28 -6.70
CA THR A 9 1.65 15.45 -5.56
C THR A 9 1.90 14.02 -6.03
N THR A 10 2.50 13.24 -5.15
CA THR A 10 2.85 11.85 -5.42
C THR A 10 2.20 10.97 -4.37
N LYS A 11 1.60 9.86 -4.80
CA LYS A 11 1.08 8.85 -3.89
C LYS A 11 2.13 7.79 -3.60
N ILE A 12 2.20 7.36 -2.36
CA ILE A 12 3.04 6.26 -1.94
C ILE A 12 2.16 5.03 -1.80
N HIS A 13 2.57 3.94 -2.44
CA HIS A 13 1.93 2.65 -2.28
C HIS A 13 2.92 1.69 -1.62
N ALA A 14 2.45 0.96 -0.63
CA ALA A 14 3.32 0.08 0.12
C ALA A 14 2.65 -1.27 0.36
N LEU A 15 3.43 -2.32 0.24
CA LEU A 15 3.07 -3.63 0.73
C LEU A 15 3.87 -3.87 2.00
N VAL A 16 3.18 -4.15 3.11
CA VAL A 16 3.83 -4.41 4.40
C VAL A 16 3.44 -5.79 4.90
N ASP A 17 4.27 -6.37 5.73
CA ASP A 17 3.99 -7.66 6.35
C ASP A 17 3.12 -7.50 7.62
N ALA A 18 2.88 -8.59 8.31
CA ALA A 18 2.03 -8.59 9.50
C ALA A 18 2.58 -7.77 10.65
N GLU A 19 3.88 -7.46 10.65
CA GLU A 19 4.51 -6.62 11.66
C GLU A 19 4.70 -5.17 11.19
N GLY A 20 4.17 -4.81 10.03
CA GLY A 20 4.28 -3.46 9.50
C GLY A 20 5.60 -3.16 8.81
N ARG A 21 6.39 -4.19 8.49
CA ARG A 21 7.66 -4.00 7.79
C ARG A 21 7.41 -3.94 6.28
N PRO A 22 7.99 -2.95 5.59
CA PRO A 22 7.74 -2.80 4.17
C PRO A 22 8.41 -3.88 3.33
N ILE A 23 7.65 -4.48 2.42
CA ILE A 23 8.14 -5.48 1.48
C ILE A 23 8.46 -4.82 0.14
N HIS A 24 7.58 -3.94 -0.31
CA HIS A 24 7.74 -3.26 -1.59
C HIS A 24 7.10 -1.88 -1.53
N LEU A 25 7.72 -0.93 -2.20
CA LEU A 25 7.25 0.46 -2.26
C LEU A 25 7.22 0.90 -3.71
N LEU A 26 6.20 1.68 -4.08
CA LEU A 26 6.19 2.35 -5.37
C LEU A 26 5.44 3.67 -5.29
N LEU A 27 5.70 4.53 -6.25
CA LEU A 27 5.09 5.85 -6.34
C LEU A 27 4.24 5.95 -7.60
N THR A 28 3.12 6.66 -7.47
CA THR A 28 2.31 7.03 -8.63
C THR A 28 1.95 8.50 -8.54
N ALA A 29 1.53 9.08 -9.67
CA ALA A 29 1.02 10.45 -9.67
C ALA A 29 -0.22 10.55 -8.80
N GLY A 30 -0.38 11.69 -8.10
CA GLY A 30 -1.49 11.89 -7.20
C GLY A 30 -2.88 11.59 -7.77
N PRO A 31 -3.19 12.00 -9.02
CA PRO A 31 -4.50 11.72 -9.60
C PRO A 31 -4.68 10.29 -10.13
N ALA A 32 -3.62 9.48 -10.19
CA ALA A 32 -3.74 8.10 -10.66
C ALA A 32 -4.58 7.25 -9.69
N GLY A 33 -5.31 6.28 -10.23
CA GLY A 33 -6.04 5.32 -9.42
C GLY A 33 -5.11 4.39 -8.65
N ASP A 34 -5.61 3.81 -7.58
CA ASP A 34 -4.79 2.94 -6.72
C ASP A 34 -4.69 1.49 -7.24
N ALA A 35 -5.68 1.04 -8.02
CA ALA A 35 -5.76 -0.36 -8.42
C ALA A 35 -4.57 -0.85 -9.26
N PRO A 36 -4.07 -0.09 -10.26
CA PRO A 36 -2.89 -0.54 -11.02
C PRO A 36 -1.66 -0.74 -10.14
N ALA A 37 -1.43 0.17 -9.19
CA ALA A 37 -0.34 0.04 -8.23
C ALA A 37 -0.54 -1.19 -7.35
N GLY A 38 -1.78 -1.45 -6.92
CA GLY A 38 -2.11 -2.62 -6.14
C GLY A 38 -1.76 -3.92 -6.86
N ARG A 39 -2.03 -4.00 -8.15
CA ARG A 39 -1.68 -5.17 -8.95
C ARG A 39 -0.17 -5.39 -9.01
N GLU A 40 0.60 -4.32 -9.15
CA GLU A 40 2.05 -4.43 -9.14
C GLU A 40 2.57 -4.92 -7.79
N LEU A 41 2.00 -4.43 -6.70
CA LEU A 41 2.37 -4.88 -5.36
C LEU A 41 2.02 -6.36 -5.13
N LEU A 42 0.92 -6.84 -5.71
CA LEU A 42 0.51 -8.23 -5.57
C LEU A 42 1.55 -9.22 -6.08
N ALA A 43 2.39 -8.80 -7.02
CA ALA A 43 3.48 -9.64 -7.49
C ALA A 43 4.43 -10.07 -6.37
N ARG A 44 4.42 -9.37 -5.25
CA ARG A 44 5.26 -9.65 -4.09
C ARG A 44 4.51 -10.37 -2.97
N LEU A 45 3.23 -10.68 -3.15
CA LEU A 45 2.43 -11.35 -2.12
C LEU A 45 2.79 -12.83 -2.07
N ALA A 46 3.04 -13.34 -0.86
CA ALA A 46 3.34 -14.75 -0.65
C ALA A 46 2.11 -15.62 -0.95
N PRO A 47 2.29 -16.79 -1.56
CA PRO A 47 1.18 -17.73 -1.78
C PRO A 47 0.51 -18.13 -0.46
N GLY A 48 -0.81 -18.30 -0.49
CA GLY A 48 -1.57 -18.75 0.67
C GLY A 48 -1.82 -17.69 1.73
N GLY A 49 -1.39 -16.46 1.51
CA GLY A 49 -1.60 -15.38 2.45
C GLY A 49 -2.98 -14.76 2.39
N ILE A 50 -3.17 -13.72 3.19
CA ILE A 50 -4.41 -12.92 3.19
C ILE A 50 -4.03 -11.50 2.80
N LEU A 51 -4.68 -10.98 1.77
CA LEU A 51 -4.51 -9.59 1.37
C LEU A 51 -5.50 -8.71 2.15
N LEU A 52 -4.98 -7.76 2.88
CA LEU A 52 -5.78 -6.74 3.55
C LEU A 52 -5.55 -5.41 2.86
N ALA A 53 -6.58 -4.87 2.24
CA ALA A 53 -6.51 -3.59 1.55
C ALA A 53 -7.86 -2.88 1.67
N ASP A 54 -7.86 -1.56 1.47
CA ASP A 54 -9.11 -0.82 1.53
C ASP A 54 -9.92 -0.97 0.22
N LYS A 55 -11.13 -0.45 0.23
CA LYS A 55 -12.05 -0.60 -0.91
C LYS A 55 -11.55 0.04 -2.21
N ALA A 56 -10.54 0.92 -2.15
CA ALA A 56 -9.94 1.48 -3.36
C ALA A 56 -9.26 0.40 -4.20
N TYR A 57 -8.89 -0.71 -3.59
CA TYR A 57 -8.27 -1.85 -4.26
C TYR A 57 -9.29 -2.93 -4.63
N ASP A 58 -10.59 -2.69 -4.44
CA ASP A 58 -11.64 -3.65 -4.77
C ASP A 58 -11.93 -3.62 -6.27
N THR A 59 -11.13 -4.35 -7.04
CA THR A 59 -11.35 -4.56 -8.47
C THR A 59 -11.38 -6.05 -8.77
N ASP A 60 -12.04 -6.42 -9.85
CA ASP A 60 -12.07 -7.82 -10.29
C ASP A 60 -10.67 -8.34 -10.58
N ALA A 61 -9.81 -7.49 -11.16
CA ALA A 61 -8.43 -7.87 -11.49
C ALA A 61 -7.63 -8.20 -10.23
N ILE A 62 -7.73 -7.39 -9.18
CA ILE A 62 -7.01 -7.62 -7.93
C ILE A 62 -7.54 -8.89 -7.25
N ARG A 63 -8.86 -9.09 -7.22
CA ARG A 63 -9.44 -10.29 -6.61
C ARG A 63 -9.03 -11.55 -7.36
N ALA A 64 -9.05 -11.53 -8.70
CA ALA A 64 -8.66 -12.67 -9.51
C ALA A 64 -7.19 -12.99 -9.34
N GLU A 65 -6.32 -11.99 -9.36
CA GLU A 65 -4.89 -12.20 -9.21
C GLU A 65 -4.54 -12.72 -7.81
N THR A 66 -5.22 -12.23 -6.78
CA THR A 66 -5.05 -12.73 -5.42
C THR A 66 -5.43 -14.21 -5.33
N ALA A 67 -6.55 -14.59 -5.94
CA ALA A 67 -7.01 -15.97 -5.96
C ALA A 67 -6.03 -16.88 -6.73
N GLU A 68 -5.47 -16.40 -7.85
CA GLU A 68 -4.48 -17.13 -8.62
C GLU A 68 -3.22 -17.44 -7.81
N ARG A 69 -2.89 -16.59 -6.86
CA ARG A 69 -1.75 -16.80 -5.95
C ARG A 69 -2.11 -17.69 -4.76
N GLY A 70 -3.32 -18.24 -4.73
CA GLY A 70 -3.78 -19.05 -3.61
C GLY A 70 -3.98 -18.25 -2.33
N ALA A 71 -4.17 -16.94 -2.44
CA ALA A 71 -4.37 -16.05 -1.31
C ALA A 71 -5.84 -15.61 -1.22
N PHE A 72 -6.25 -15.16 -0.05
CA PHE A 72 -7.61 -14.65 0.17
C PHE A 72 -7.60 -13.12 0.16
N ALA A 73 -8.46 -12.53 -0.68
CA ALA A 73 -8.62 -11.08 -0.73
C ALA A 73 -9.66 -10.64 0.30
N ASN A 74 -9.20 -10.15 1.43
CA ASN A 74 -10.07 -9.60 2.47
C ASN A 74 -10.16 -8.08 2.31
N VAL A 75 -10.87 -7.67 1.25
CA VAL A 75 -11.01 -6.28 0.82
C VAL A 75 -12.48 -5.90 0.89
N PRO A 76 -12.84 -4.79 1.57
CA PRO A 76 -14.24 -4.37 1.62
C PRO A 76 -14.76 -4.10 0.21
N PRO A 77 -15.96 -4.61 -0.13
CA PRO A 77 -16.52 -4.37 -1.46
C PRO A 77 -16.93 -2.91 -1.62
N ARG A 78 -16.77 -2.39 -2.83
CA ARG A 78 -17.28 -1.06 -3.16
C ARG A 78 -18.80 -1.08 -3.14
N VAL A 79 -19.39 0.06 -2.80
CA VAL A 79 -20.83 0.22 -2.69
C VAL A 79 -21.57 -0.16 -3.99
N ILE A 80 -20.95 0.10 -5.14
CA ILE A 80 -21.53 -0.18 -6.44
C ILE A 80 -21.48 -1.66 -6.85
N ARG A 81 -20.82 -2.51 -6.08
CA ARG A 81 -20.73 -3.92 -6.42
C ARG A 81 -22.09 -4.61 -6.26
N LYS A 82 -22.42 -5.40 -7.26
CA LYS A 82 -23.63 -6.22 -7.23
C LYS A 82 -23.41 -7.59 -6.61
N ARG A 83 -22.19 -8.13 -6.75
CA ARG A 83 -21.83 -9.39 -6.12
C ARG A 83 -21.30 -9.15 -4.72
N THR A 84 -21.64 -10.05 -3.82
CA THR A 84 -21.06 -10.06 -2.47
C THR A 84 -19.83 -10.94 -2.45
N PHE A 85 -18.87 -10.58 -1.60
CA PHE A 85 -17.67 -11.37 -1.38
C PHE A 85 -17.51 -11.63 0.11
N ALA A 86 -16.93 -12.77 0.45
CA ALA A 86 -16.60 -13.06 1.84
C ALA A 86 -15.65 -11.97 2.36
N PHE A 87 -15.95 -11.45 3.53
CA PHE A 87 -15.17 -10.39 4.14
C PHE A 87 -15.20 -10.54 5.65
N SER A 88 -14.03 -10.50 6.28
CA SER A 88 -13.90 -10.55 7.73
C SER A 88 -13.46 -9.20 8.28
N SER A 89 -14.34 -8.52 9.00
CA SER A 89 -13.99 -7.27 9.67
C SER A 89 -12.97 -7.50 10.79
N TRP A 90 -12.97 -8.66 11.40
CA TRP A 90 -12.01 -9.00 12.43
C TRP A 90 -10.58 -9.07 11.87
N LEU A 91 -10.40 -9.74 10.74
CA LEU A 91 -9.10 -9.77 10.04
C LEU A 91 -8.72 -8.39 9.51
N TYR A 92 -9.71 -7.63 9.06
CA TYR A 92 -9.46 -6.32 8.48
C TYR A 92 -8.83 -5.34 9.45
N ARG A 93 -9.00 -5.54 10.74
CA ARG A 93 -8.35 -4.70 11.75
C ARG A 93 -6.84 -4.72 11.65
N GLN A 94 -6.27 -5.82 11.14
CA GLN A 94 -4.82 -5.94 10.95
C GLN A 94 -4.28 -5.01 9.87
N ARG A 95 -5.15 -4.41 9.06
CA ARG A 95 -4.73 -3.41 8.07
C ARG A 95 -4.10 -2.18 8.73
N ASN A 96 -4.29 -2.00 10.03
CA ASN A 96 -3.67 -0.89 10.75
C ASN A 96 -2.13 -0.91 10.67
N GLN A 97 -1.53 -2.03 10.28
CA GLN A 97 -0.09 -2.10 10.10
C GLN A 97 0.39 -1.19 8.97
N ILE A 98 -0.41 -1.02 7.91
CA ILE A 98 -0.05 -0.07 6.84
C ILE A 98 -0.12 1.36 7.36
N GLU A 99 -1.10 1.67 8.21
CA GLU A 99 -1.21 3.00 8.80
C GLU A 99 -0.05 3.28 9.74
N ARG A 100 0.36 2.29 10.52
CA ARG A 100 1.53 2.40 11.39
C ARG A 100 2.81 2.61 10.59
N PHE A 101 2.94 1.93 9.46
CA PHE A 101 4.07 2.12 8.57
C PHE A 101 4.14 3.58 8.09
N PHE A 102 3.04 4.13 7.59
CA PHE A 102 3.02 5.51 7.13
C PHE A 102 3.28 6.49 8.27
N ASN A 103 2.79 6.21 9.46
CA ASN A 103 3.08 7.06 10.62
C ASN A 103 4.57 7.05 10.97
N ARG A 104 5.23 5.90 10.89
CA ARG A 104 6.67 5.82 11.10
C ARG A 104 7.44 6.66 10.08
N ILE A 105 7.03 6.60 8.82
CA ILE A 105 7.66 7.40 7.76
C ILE A 105 7.47 8.88 8.01
N LYS A 106 6.28 9.30 8.42
CA LYS A 106 6.00 10.71 8.70
C LYS A 106 6.84 11.25 9.86
N GLN A 107 7.21 10.40 10.80
CA GLN A 107 8.06 10.78 11.92
C GLN A 107 9.53 10.88 11.55
N MET A 108 9.91 10.35 10.39
CA MET A 108 11.29 10.43 9.94
C MET A 108 11.58 11.79 9.33
N ARG A 109 12.67 12.39 9.80
CA ARG A 109 13.07 13.71 9.33
C ARG A 109 13.39 13.69 7.85
N GLY A 110 12.95 14.70 7.12
CA GLY A 110 13.17 14.81 5.70
C GLY A 110 12.09 14.16 4.84
N LEU A 111 11.51 13.06 5.30
CA LEU A 111 10.37 12.46 4.58
C LEU A 111 9.07 13.16 4.90
N ALA A 112 8.87 13.54 6.18
CA ALA A 112 7.66 14.24 6.61
C ALA A 112 7.49 15.60 5.93
N THR A 113 8.60 16.28 5.67
CA THR A 113 8.59 17.62 5.08
C THR A 113 8.88 17.61 3.59
N ARG A 114 9.33 16.54 3.05
CA ARG A 114 9.69 16.27 1.66
C ARG A 114 9.82 17.50 0.76
N TYR A 115 11.05 17.89 0.50
CA TYR A 115 11.37 19.01 -0.38
C TYR A 115 11.73 18.59 -1.80
N ASP A 116 12.10 17.32 -1.96
CA ASP A 116 12.53 16.82 -3.26
C ASP A 116 11.31 16.58 -4.14
N ARG A 117 11.32 17.21 -5.30
CA ARG A 117 10.21 17.11 -6.27
C ARG A 117 10.42 16.00 -7.28
N ARG A 118 11.57 15.35 -7.27
CA ARG A 118 11.87 14.26 -8.18
C ARG A 118 11.39 12.95 -7.57
N PRO A 119 10.47 12.24 -8.25
CA PRO A 119 9.94 10.98 -7.70
C PRO A 119 11.00 9.92 -7.43
N ASP A 120 12.03 9.83 -8.28
CA ASP A 120 13.10 8.86 -8.09
C ASP A 120 13.91 9.12 -6.83
N ASN A 121 14.21 10.37 -6.52
CA ASN A 121 14.91 10.73 -5.29
C ASN A 121 14.05 10.50 -4.08
N PHE A 122 12.75 10.77 -4.17
CA PHE A 122 11.83 10.52 -3.09
C PHE A 122 11.70 9.03 -2.81
N LEU A 123 11.60 8.21 -3.85
CA LEU A 123 11.54 6.76 -3.70
C LEU A 123 12.81 6.22 -3.06
N ALA A 124 13.98 6.75 -3.44
CA ALA A 124 15.24 6.35 -2.83
C ALA A 124 15.25 6.67 -1.33
N ALA A 125 14.74 7.83 -0.93
CA ALA A 125 14.65 8.21 0.48
C ALA A 125 13.69 7.27 1.24
N LEU A 126 12.57 6.90 0.63
CA LEU A 126 11.63 5.94 1.21
C LEU A 126 12.28 4.57 1.41
N LYS A 127 13.06 4.12 0.45
CA LYS A 127 13.76 2.84 0.56
C LYS A 127 14.79 2.85 1.67
N LEU A 128 15.49 3.96 1.88
CA LEU A 128 16.40 4.09 3.02
C LEU A 128 15.65 4.04 4.35
N ALA A 129 14.48 4.68 4.42
CA ALA A 129 13.64 4.60 5.60
C ALA A 129 13.16 3.16 5.84
N ALA A 130 12.82 2.44 4.78
CA ALA A 130 12.42 1.04 4.86
C ALA A 130 13.55 0.16 5.41
N VAL A 131 14.78 0.38 4.95
CA VAL A 131 15.96 -0.33 5.49
C VAL A 131 16.10 -0.08 6.98
N ARG A 132 15.91 1.15 7.42
CA ARG A 132 15.98 1.49 8.84
C ARG A 132 14.92 0.74 9.66
N ILE A 133 13.70 0.63 9.14
CA ILE A 133 12.63 -0.11 9.81
C ILE A 133 13.02 -1.59 9.94
N TRP A 134 13.55 -2.19 8.88
CA TRP A 134 13.99 -3.58 8.92
C TRP A 134 15.12 -3.81 9.90
N ILE A 135 16.10 -2.90 9.94
CA ILE A 135 17.23 -3.02 10.86
C ILE A 135 16.75 -2.99 12.32
N LYS A 136 15.82 -2.11 12.63
CA LYS A 136 15.26 -2.03 13.99
C LYS A 136 14.43 -3.25 14.38
N ALA A 137 13.90 -3.98 13.39
CA ALA A 137 13.14 -5.18 13.62
C ALA A 137 14.01 -6.41 13.89
N LEU A 138 15.28 -6.34 13.55
CA LEU A 138 16.24 -7.41 13.84
C LEU A 138 16.64 -7.39 15.32
#